data_97fa87dd83d8b4d39bb3a696ad84bc77
#
_entry.id   97fa87dd83d8b4d39bb3a696ad84bc77
#
_cell.length_a   1.000
_cell.length_b   1.000
_cell.length_c   1.000
_cell.angle_alpha   90.00
_cell.angle_beta   90.00
_cell.angle_gamma   90.00
#
_symmetry.space_group_name_H-M   'P 1'
#
loop_
_entity.id
_entity.type
_entity.pdbx_description
1 polymer ?
#
loop_
_entity_poly.entity_id
_entity_poly.type
_entity_poly.pdbx_seq_one_letter_code
_entity_poly.pdbx_strand_id
1 'polypeptide(L)'
;MSKFSGLGGRLYRGETSIEIIGHRRRWYVVSAVFVLLSLGALGVQGLHLGIEFKGGSSFTITKVGASVEDARAAVSETGVPGEAIIQTIGTDKIRVQTGALNTAQNNAVQDALAAKFAVPVESIDTQIVGPSWGKEITQKAVYGLLGFLVFVMLYLAMAI
;
A
#
# COMPACT_ATOMS: atom_id res chain seq x y z
N MET A 1 42.56 -7.34 4.87
CA MET A 1 42.28 -8.71 5.37
C MET A 1 40.96 -8.65 6.14
N SER A 2 39.88 -9.08 5.53
CA SER A 2 38.53 -8.89 6.05
C SER A 2 38.23 -9.84 7.19
N LYS A 3 37.88 -9.29 8.35
CA LYS A 3 37.44 -10.04 9.54
C LYS A 3 36.10 -10.79 9.35
N PHE A 4 35.48 -10.67 8.17
CA PHE A 4 34.19 -11.31 7.85
C PHE A 4 34.31 -12.71 7.23
N SER A 5 35.46 -13.13 6.76
CA SER A 5 35.60 -14.45 6.13
C SER A 5 35.56 -15.62 7.14
N GLY A 6 35.71 -15.35 8.43
CA GLY A 6 35.69 -16.37 9.46
C GLY A 6 34.28 -16.75 9.97
N LEU A 7 33.34 -15.78 10.00
CA LEU A 7 31.99 -16.00 10.54
C LEU A 7 31.09 -16.81 9.61
N GLY A 8 31.12 -16.51 8.29
CA GLY A 8 30.33 -17.23 7.31
C GLY A 8 30.74 -18.70 7.16
N GLY A 9 32.04 -18.98 7.20
CA GLY A 9 32.57 -20.36 7.13
C GLY A 9 32.28 -21.18 8.40
N ARG A 10 32.24 -20.54 9.57
CA ARG A 10 31.90 -21.19 10.84
C ARG A 10 30.40 -21.44 10.97
N LEU A 11 29.56 -20.53 10.47
CA LEU A 11 28.09 -20.73 10.37
C LEU A 11 27.74 -21.87 9.42
N TYR A 12 28.41 -21.95 8.27
CA TYR A 12 28.17 -23.02 7.29
C TYR A 12 28.58 -24.40 7.81
N ARG A 13 29.61 -24.50 8.65
CA ARG A 13 30.07 -25.75 9.27
C ARG A 13 29.35 -26.12 10.57
N GLY A 14 28.35 -25.32 10.99
CA GLY A 14 27.62 -25.60 12.24
C GLY A 14 28.44 -25.41 13.52
N GLU A 15 29.64 -24.83 13.43
CA GLU A 15 30.56 -24.63 14.57
C GLU A 15 30.17 -23.46 15.47
N THR A 16 29.23 -22.62 15.01
CA THR A 16 28.67 -21.52 15.80
C THR A 16 27.16 -21.76 15.93
N SER A 17 26.76 -22.46 16.96
CA SER A 17 25.36 -22.54 17.39
C SER A 17 25.06 -21.31 18.22
N ILE A 18 24.19 -20.42 17.73
CA ILE A 18 23.62 -19.36 18.57
C ILE A 18 22.63 -20.05 19.48
N GLU A 19 22.91 -20.09 20.77
CA GLU A 19 22.01 -20.64 21.78
C GLU A 19 20.75 -19.75 21.92
N ILE A 20 19.85 -19.88 20.96
CA ILE A 20 18.58 -19.14 20.93
C ILE A 20 17.68 -19.61 22.06
N ILE A 21 17.64 -20.92 22.31
CA ILE A 21 16.77 -21.56 23.31
C ILE A 21 17.21 -21.22 24.73
N GLY A 22 18.51 -21.20 25.03
CA GLY A 22 19.05 -20.86 26.36
C GLY A 22 18.73 -19.41 26.78
N HIS A 23 18.63 -18.50 25.84
CA HIS A 23 18.37 -17.07 26.09
C HIS A 23 16.96 -16.62 25.64
N ARG A 24 15.99 -17.53 25.67
CA ARG A 24 14.61 -17.28 25.20
C ARG A 24 13.97 -16.00 25.74
N ARG A 25 14.20 -15.64 27.02
CA ARG A 25 13.67 -14.40 27.62
C ARG A 25 14.20 -13.14 26.93
N ARG A 26 15.46 -13.11 26.54
CA ARG A 26 16.05 -11.97 25.81
C ARG A 26 15.43 -11.84 24.43
N TRP A 27 15.21 -12.93 23.73
CA TRP A 27 14.55 -12.95 22.44
C TRP A 27 13.09 -12.52 22.51
N TYR A 28 12.36 -12.93 23.55
CA TYR A 28 11.01 -12.42 23.76
C TYR A 28 10.97 -10.92 24.05
N VAL A 29 11.91 -10.39 24.83
CA VAL A 29 12.01 -8.95 25.08
C VAL A 29 12.32 -8.18 23.78
N VAL A 30 13.29 -8.65 22.99
CA VAL A 30 13.63 -8.05 21.71
C VAL A 30 12.42 -8.06 20.76
N SER A 31 11.74 -9.20 20.63
CA SER A 31 10.54 -9.31 19.81
C SER A 31 9.41 -8.38 20.29
N ALA A 32 9.18 -8.33 21.62
CA ALA A 32 8.18 -7.43 22.19
C ALA A 32 8.49 -5.96 21.90
N VAL A 33 9.75 -5.54 22.00
CA VAL A 33 10.18 -4.18 21.65
C VAL A 33 9.91 -3.89 20.18
N PHE A 34 10.25 -4.79 19.25
CA PHE A 34 9.96 -4.61 17.84
C PHE A 34 8.46 -4.53 17.55
N VAL A 35 7.65 -5.36 18.18
CA VAL A 35 6.19 -5.32 18.06
C VAL A 35 5.64 -3.98 18.56
N LEU A 36 6.08 -3.53 19.74
CA LEU A 36 5.64 -2.24 20.31
C LEU A 36 6.06 -1.05 19.43
N LEU A 37 7.28 -1.07 18.89
CA LEU A 37 7.75 -0.03 17.95
C LEU A 37 6.91 -0.05 16.67
N SER A 38 6.60 -1.22 16.13
CA SER A 38 5.77 -1.36 14.93
C SER A 38 4.35 -0.86 15.17
N LEU A 39 3.74 -1.21 16.30
CA LEU A 39 2.41 -0.72 16.68
C LEU A 39 2.42 0.77 16.94
N GLY A 40 3.46 1.29 17.58
CA GLY A 40 3.64 2.72 17.79
C GLY A 40 3.78 3.49 16.48
N ALA A 41 4.63 3.01 15.56
CA ALA A 41 4.79 3.60 14.24
C ALA A 41 3.47 3.58 13.45
N LEU A 42 2.74 2.46 13.50
CA LEU A 42 1.44 2.32 12.87
C LEU A 42 0.40 3.28 13.45
N GLY A 43 0.41 3.49 14.76
CA GLY A 43 -0.50 4.43 15.45
C GLY A 43 -0.22 5.90 15.11
N VAL A 44 1.07 6.26 14.91
CA VAL A 44 1.47 7.64 14.59
C VAL A 44 1.32 7.94 13.10
N GLN A 45 1.76 7.05 12.23
CA GLN A 45 1.76 7.28 10.78
C GLN A 45 0.45 6.82 10.11
N GLY A 46 -0.31 5.94 10.75
CA GLY A 46 -1.50 5.33 10.16
C GLY A 46 -1.18 4.41 8.98
N LEU A 47 -2.21 3.84 8.39
CA LEU A 47 -2.13 3.03 7.18
C LEU A 47 -2.50 3.88 5.96
N HIS A 48 -1.63 3.94 4.96
CA HIS A 48 -1.93 4.51 3.65
C HIS A 48 -2.67 3.46 2.81
N LEU A 49 -3.96 3.35 3.08
CA LEU A 49 -4.83 2.42 2.36
C LEU A 49 -5.15 2.96 0.97
N GLY A 50 -5.19 2.07 -0.03
CA GLY A 50 -5.62 2.39 -1.38
C GLY A 50 -7.09 2.81 -1.46
N ILE A 51 -7.49 3.28 -2.64
CA ILE A 51 -8.87 3.75 -2.90
C ILE A 51 -9.91 2.64 -2.71
N GLU A 52 -9.51 1.39 -2.84
CA GLU A 52 -10.35 0.21 -2.64
C GLU A 52 -10.87 0.12 -1.19
N PHE A 53 -10.13 0.68 -0.23
CA PHE A 53 -10.47 0.64 1.19
C PHE A 53 -11.02 1.96 1.73
N LYS A 54 -10.54 3.08 1.20
CA LYS A 54 -10.98 4.43 1.63
C LYS A 54 -12.08 5.02 0.75
N GLY A 55 -12.25 4.48 -0.45
CA GLY A 55 -12.97 5.11 -1.53
C GLY A 55 -12.10 6.14 -2.25
N GLY A 56 -12.40 6.41 -3.49
CA GLY A 56 -11.67 7.34 -4.32
C GLY A 56 -11.90 7.09 -5.79
N SER A 57 -11.22 7.88 -6.61
CA SER A 57 -11.27 7.76 -8.07
C SER A 57 -9.89 7.45 -8.63
N SER A 58 -9.84 6.58 -9.62
CA SER A 58 -8.63 6.22 -10.35
C SER A 58 -8.85 6.45 -11.85
N PHE A 59 -7.97 7.21 -12.46
CA PHE A 59 -7.98 7.52 -13.88
C PHE A 59 -6.72 6.93 -14.51
N THR A 60 -6.88 6.05 -15.47
CA THR A 60 -5.75 5.45 -16.20
C THR A 60 -5.74 5.96 -17.63
N ILE A 61 -4.64 6.60 -18.01
CA ILE A 61 -4.44 7.19 -19.34
C ILE A 61 -3.37 6.36 -20.04
N THR A 62 -3.66 5.92 -21.26
CA THR A 62 -2.68 5.24 -22.11
C THR A 62 -2.13 6.24 -23.11
N LYS A 63 -0.88 6.66 -22.90
CA LYS A 63 -0.16 7.54 -23.82
C LYS A 63 1.35 7.38 -23.64
N VAL A 64 2.04 7.06 -24.73
CA VAL A 64 3.50 7.00 -24.76
C VAL A 64 4.11 8.37 -24.46
N GLY A 65 5.07 8.40 -23.53
CA GLY A 65 5.76 9.64 -23.14
C GLY A 65 4.94 10.57 -22.23
N ALA A 66 3.84 10.09 -21.66
CA ALA A 66 3.08 10.86 -20.67
C ALA A 66 3.94 11.11 -19.42
N SER A 67 3.95 12.35 -18.92
CA SER A 67 4.72 12.77 -17.75
C SER A 67 3.86 12.82 -16.50
N VAL A 68 4.43 12.39 -15.36
CA VAL A 68 3.80 12.50 -14.04
C VAL A 68 3.54 13.97 -13.68
N GLU A 69 4.45 14.87 -14.06
CA GLU A 69 4.36 16.31 -13.81
C GLU A 69 3.18 16.92 -14.56
N ASP A 70 2.97 16.53 -15.81
CA ASP A 70 1.83 16.99 -16.61
C ASP A 70 0.50 16.54 -16.02
N ALA A 71 0.43 15.28 -15.57
CA ALA A 71 -0.75 14.77 -14.90
C ALA A 71 -1.02 15.50 -13.57
N ARG A 72 0.04 15.81 -12.81
CA ARG A 72 -0.07 16.56 -11.56
C ARG A 72 -0.56 18.00 -11.80
N ALA A 73 -0.01 18.66 -12.81
CA ALA A 73 -0.44 20.00 -13.20
C ALA A 73 -1.93 20.00 -13.59
N ALA A 74 -2.35 19.08 -14.45
CA ALA A 74 -3.74 18.97 -14.88
C ALA A 74 -4.71 18.76 -13.71
N VAL A 75 -4.37 17.89 -12.75
CA VAL A 75 -5.22 17.66 -11.58
C VAL A 75 -5.25 18.86 -10.65
N SER A 76 -4.10 19.53 -10.44
CA SER A 76 -4.04 20.70 -9.56
C SER A 76 -4.88 21.88 -10.05
N GLU A 77 -5.00 22.05 -11.37
CA GLU A 77 -5.83 23.08 -12.02
C GLU A 77 -7.33 22.89 -11.76
N THR A 78 -7.76 21.65 -11.48
CA THR A 78 -9.19 21.37 -11.19
C THR A 78 -9.61 21.77 -9.77
N GLY A 79 -8.66 22.07 -8.88
CA GLY A 79 -8.94 22.47 -7.51
C GLY A 79 -9.61 21.37 -6.66
N VAL A 80 -9.52 20.11 -7.06
CA VAL A 80 -10.07 19.01 -6.27
C VAL A 80 -9.34 18.83 -4.93
N PRO A 81 -10.07 18.53 -3.85
CA PRO A 81 -9.47 18.40 -2.52
C PRO A 81 -8.60 17.14 -2.42
N GLY A 82 -7.48 17.27 -1.71
CA GLY A 82 -6.57 16.17 -1.43
C GLY A 82 -5.41 16.06 -2.41
N GLU A 83 -4.42 15.28 -2.02
CA GLU A 83 -3.24 15.02 -2.84
C GLU A 83 -3.51 13.86 -3.80
N ALA A 84 -3.27 14.08 -5.10
CA ALA A 84 -3.35 13.02 -6.10
C ALA A 84 -2.07 12.17 -6.09
N ILE A 85 -2.24 10.87 -6.03
CA ILE A 85 -1.15 9.90 -6.17
C ILE A 85 -1.05 9.56 -7.66
N ILE A 86 0.08 9.92 -8.28
CA ILE A 86 0.31 9.70 -9.70
C ILE A 86 1.44 8.71 -9.88
N GLN A 87 1.20 7.68 -10.68
CA GLN A 87 2.14 6.58 -10.90
C GLN A 87 2.19 6.23 -12.39
N THR A 88 3.40 5.95 -12.87
CA THR A 88 3.60 5.38 -14.20
C THR A 88 3.44 3.86 -14.14
N ILE A 89 2.69 3.30 -15.07
CA ILE A 89 2.49 1.85 -15.22
C ILE A 89 3.08 1.42 -16.57
N GLY A 90 4.17 0.68 -16.51
CA GLY A 90 4.91 0.31 -17.71
C GLY A 90 5.55 1.54 -18.37
N THR A 91 5.54 1.59 -19.70
CA THR A 91 6.17 2.65 -20.50
C THR A 91 5.17 3.63 -21.14
N ASP A 92 3.89 3.31 -21.09
CA ASP A 92 2.84 3.95 -21.88
C ASP A 92 1.59 4.34 -21.11
N LYS A 93 1.54 4.09 -19.79
CA LYS A 93 0.36 4.38 -18.98
C LYS A 93 0.69 5.21 -17.75
N ILE A 94 -0.20 6.15 -17.45
CA ILE A 94 -0.20 6.90 -16.20
C ILE A 94 -1.50 6.62 -15.46
N ARG A 95 -1.39 6.32 -14.17
CA ARG A 95 -2.53 6.20 -13.26
C ARG A 95 -2.52 7.39 -12.30
N VAL A 96 -3.64 8.06 -12.24
CA VAL A 96 -3.92 9.15 -11.30
C VAL A 96 -4.97 8.64 -10.31
N GLN A 97 -4.64 8.61 -9.03
CA GLN A 97 -5.56 8.25 -7.96
C GLN A 97 -5.84 9.47 -7.08
N THR A 98 -7.09 9.72 -6.82
CA THR A 98 -7.55 10.84 -5.98
C THR A 98 -8.38 10.29 -4.81
N GLY A 99 -8.62 11.11 -3.81
CA GLY A 99 -9.63 10.81 -2.79
C GLY A 99 -11.04 10.71 -3.39
N ALA A 100 -12.02 10.49 -2.52
CA ALA A 100 -13.42 10.44 -2.96
C ALA A 100 -13.86 11.78 -3.54
N LEU A 101 -14.27 11.78 -4.80
CA LEU A 101 -14.76 12.93 -5.56
C LEU A 101 -16.24 12.77 -5.84
N ASN A 102 -16.95 13.89 -5.96
CA ASN A 102 -18.33 13.88 -6.48
C ASN A 102 -18.31 13.75 -8.02
N THR A 103 -19.46 13.53 -8.63
CA THR A 103 -19.58 13.34 -10.08
C THR A 103 -19.03 14.52 -10.89
N ALA A 104 -19.30 15.76 -10.46
CA ALA A 104 -18.82 16.96 -11.14
C ALA A 104 -17.30 17.07 -11.08
N GLN A 105 -16.69 16.76 -9.93
CA GLN A 105 -15.26 16.75 -9.74
C GLN A 105 -14.58 15.64 -10.54
N ASN A 106 -15.17 14.45 -10.61
CA ASN A 106 -14.66 13.36 -11.45
C ASN A 106 -14.62 13.77 -12.92
N ASN A 107 -15.70 14.36 -13.43
CA ASN A 107 -15.75 14.84 -14.81
C ASN A 107 -14.70 15.95 -15.05
N ALA A 108 -14.57 16.90 -14.14
CA ALA A 108 -13.58 17.97 -14.26
C ALA A 108 -12.14 17.43 -14.34
N VAL A 109 -11.81 16.44 -13.51
CA VAL A 109 -10.47 15.80 -13.56
C VAL A 109 -10.28 15.03 -14.87
N GLN A 110 -11.31 14.30 -15.32
CA GLN A 110 -11.26 13.53 -16.56
C GLN A 110 -11.08 14.46 -17.78
N ASP A 111 -11.84 15.56 -17.84
CA ASP A 111 -11.73 16.55 -18.90
C ASP A 111 -10.36 17.24 -18.90
N ALA A 112 -9.85 17.63 -17.73
CA ALA A 112 -8.52 18.24 -17.63
C ALA A 112 -7.39 17.30 -18.08
N LEU A 113 -7.49 16.04 -17.71
CA LEU A 113 -6.52 15.01 -18.13
C LEU A 113 -6.63 14.75 -19.66
N ALA A 114 -7.85 14.66 -20.20
CA ALA A 114 -8.09 14.50 -21.64
C ALA A 114 -7.51 15.65 -22.44
N ALA A 115 -7.74 16.89 -22.01
CA ALA A 115 -7.20 18.09 -22.64
C ALA A 115 -5.66 18.14 -22.56
N LYS A 116 -5.09 17.88 -21.38
CA LYS A 116 -3.64 17.94 -21.16
C LYS A 116 -2.88 16.91 -22.00
N PHE A 117 -3.42 15.70 -22.07
CA PHE A 117 -2.78 14.62 -22.84
C PHE A 117 -3.26 14.52 -24.29
N ALA A 118 -4.19 15.38 -24.72
CA ALA A 118 -4.79 15.36 -26.05
C ALA A 118 -5.30 13.95 -26.44
N VAL A 119 -6.04 13.33 -25.52
CA VAL A 119 -6.69 12.02 -25.72
C VAL A 119 -8.21 12.19 -25.59
N PRO A 120 -9.01 11.37 -26.27
CA PRO A 120 -10.47 11.37 -26.07
C PRO A 120 -10.82 11.03 -24.63
N VAL A 121 -11.84 11.68 -24.06
CA VAL A 121 -12.31 11.46 -22.69
C VAL A 121 -12.69 9.99 -22.47
N GLU A 122 -13.28 9.37 -23.49
CA GLU A 122 -13.71 7.95 -23.46
C GLU A 122 -12.53 6.97 -23.44
N SER A 123 -11.32 7.42 -23.76
CA SER A 123 -10.11 6.58 -23.71
C SER A 123 -9.47 6.54 -22.33
N ILE A 124 -9.95 7.34 -21.40
CA ILE A 124 -9.51 7.36 -20.01
C ILE A 124 -10.30 6.31 -19.22
N ASP A 125 -9.63 5.24 -18.81
CA ASP A 125 -10.24 4.23 -17.94
C ASP A 125 -10.45 4.82 -16.54
N THR A 126 -11.71 4.96 -16.15
CA THR A 126 -12.09 5.59 -14.88
C THR A 126 -12.75 4.58 -13.97
N GLN A 127 -12.16 4.39 -12.80
CA GLN A 127 -12.71 3.56 -11.73
C GLN A 127 -13.05 4.44 -10.54
N ILE A 128 -14.29 4.36 -10.08
CA ILE A 128 -14.80 5.13 -8.94
C ILE A 128 -15.23 4.15 -7.85
N VAL A 129 -14.63 4.29 -6.66
CA VAL A 129 -14.99 3.52 -5.47
C VAL A 129 -15.64 4.44 -4.46
N GLY A 130 -16.90 4.21 -4.16
CA GLY A 130 -17.62 4.99 -3.16
C GLY A 130 -17.04 4.80 -1.74
N PRO A 131 -17.01 5.85 -0.90
CA PRO A 131 -16.47 5.78 0.45
C PRO A 131 -17.19 4.76 1.35
N SER A 132 -18.50 4.60 1.17
CA SER A 132 -19.32 3.62 1.90
C SER A 132 -18.89 2.19 1.58
N TRP A 133 -18.66 1.91 0.29
CA TRP A 133 -18.23 0.59 -0.18
C TRP A 133 -16.82 0.25 0.33
N GLY A 134 -15.89 1.18 0.24
CA GLY A 134 -14.54 1.01 0.78
C GLY A 134 -14.54 0.73 2.29
N LYS A 135 -15.38 1.43 3.06
CA LYS A 135 -15.55 1.20 4.50
C LYS A 135 -16.10 -0.19 4.81
N GLU A 136 -17.11 -0.64 4.09
CA GLU A 136 -17.69 -1.99 4.26
C GLU A 136 -16.69 -3.09 3.95
N ILE A 137 -15.95 -2.96 2.86
CA ILE A 137 -14.90 -3.93 2.48
C ILE A 137 -13.82 -3.99 3.54
N THR A 138 -13.31 -2.84 4.01
CA THR A 138 -12.31 -2.77 5.07
C THR A 138 -12.79 -3.47 6.33
N GLN A 139 -14.03 -3.20 6.76
CA GLN A 139 -14.59 -3.79 7.96
C GLN A 139 -14.72 -5.32 7.84
N LYS A 140 -15.23 -5.81 6.71
CA LYS A 140 -15.34 -7.25 6.45
C LYS A 140 -13.97 -7.93 6.35
N ALA A 141 -12.98 -7.26 5.73
CA ALA A 141 -11.62 -7.76 5.64
C ALA A 141 -10.96 -7.90 7.02
N VAL A 142 -11.13 -6.90 7.90
CA VAL A 142 -10.60 -6.96 9.28
C VAL A 142 -11.26 -8.10 10.07
N TYR A 143 -12.58 -8.24 10.01
CA TYR A 143 -13.27 -9.33 10.70
C TYR A 143 -12.86 -10.70 10.15
N GLY A 144 -12.74 -10.84 8.83
CA GLY A 144 -12.26 -12.07 8.20
C GLY A 144 -10.83 -12.43 8.62
N LEU A 145 -9.94 -11.44 8.67
CA LEU A 145 -8.56 -11.63 9.14
C LEU A 145 -8.51 -12.08 10.60
N LEU A 146 -9.23 -11.39 11.48
CA LEU A 146 -9.27 -11.75 12.91
C LEU A 146 -9.86 -13.15 13.12
N GLY A 147 -10.96 -13.48 12.43
CA GLY A 147 -11.55 -14.82 12.46
C GLY A 147 -10.59 -15.89 11.98
N PHE A 148 -9.89 -15.64 10.88
CA PHE A 148 -8.86 -16.54 10.36
C PHE A 148 -7.71 -16.77 11.36
N LEU A 149 -7.19 -15.69 11.97
CA LEU A 149 -6.12 -15.80 12.96
C LEU A 149 -6.54 -16.61 14.18
N VAL A 150 -7.75 -16.39 14.69
CA VAL A 150 -8.31 -17.17 15.81
C VAL A 150 -8.42 -18.64 15.43
N PHE A 151 -8.96 -18.92 14.22
CA PHE A 151 -9.08 -20.30 13.73
C PHE A 151 -7.73 -21.00 13.63
N VAL A 152 -6.72 -20.32 13.05
CA VAL A 152 -5.35 -20.87 12.94
C VAL A 152 -4.74 -21.10 14.31
N MET A 153 -4.91 -20.18 15.27
CA MET A 153 -4.42 -20.36 16.64
C MET A 153 -5.07 -21.58 17.32
N LEU A 154 -6.38 -21.74 17.19
CA LEU A 154 -7.10 -22.89 17.74
C LEU A 154 -6.63 -24.19 17.10
N TYR A 155 -6.50 -24.20 15.77
CA TYR A 155 -5.99 -25.36 15.04
C TYR A 155 -4.60 -25.76 15.52
N LEU A 156 -3.68 -24.82 15.63
CA LEU A 156 -2.32 -25.09 16.13
C LEU A 156 -2.33 -25.58 17.57
N ALA A 157 -3.16 -24.99 18.44
CA ALA A 157 -3.28 -25.42 19.83
C ALA A 157 -3.82 -26.85 19.98
N MET A 158 -4.64 -27.31 19.03
CA MET A 158 -5.15 -28.69 19.01
C MET A 158 -4.19 -29.67 18.33
N ALA A 159 -3.37 -29.20 17.38
CA ALA A 159 -2.47 -30.03 16.59
C ALA A 159 -1.11 -30.27 17.30
N ILE A 160 -0.72 -29.41 18.26
CA ILE A 160 0.53 -29.50 19.04
C ILE A 160 0.24 -30.06 20.44
#